data_aa084ea6d0a6f2e081bab5122c99814c
#
_entry.id   aa084ea6d0a6f2e081bab5122c99814c
#
_cell.length_a   1.000
_cell.length_b   1.000
_cell.length_c   1.000
_cell.angle_alpha   90.00
_cell.angle_beta   90.00
_cell.angle_gamma   90.00
#
_symmetry.space_group_name_H-M   'P 1'
#
loop_
_entity.id
_entity.type
_entity.pdbx_description
1 polymer ?
#
loop_
_entity_poly.entity_id
_entity_poly.type
_entity_poly.pdbx_seq_one_letter_code
_entity_poly.pdbx_strand_id
1 'polypeptide(L)'
;MAHYTYKFRIYPNNEQQQRLAKCFGCQRFIYNYFLNKRNERYQNNETSNYNKDAADLTKLKKEIPWLKEALSQSLQRTLRNLDTAFNSFFAKRNKFPKFKSRRDKQSFCIPQNTEVKDGRLYIPKFKEGIKIKQHRAMEGEIINSTISKKPCGHYYVTITVERNIKKRERNDKTVGIDLGIKDLAILSDGTRYKNIKSYRTLEARLARLQRRYSKKEKGSANREKSRKKVARLHEKIANIRSNHLHQVTSKIVSENQTICLENLSVKGMLRNHKLAKSVADVSFYEFVRQVVYKSDWYGRTAILIDRWYPSSKTCFHCGFVNQNLTLADRDWDCPRCEKHLDRDFNAAKNIEREGLRLNTVGTTGIEACGEDVRPSARGRSSLMQEAPTLKGRGSS
;
A
#
# COMPACT_ATOMS: atom_id res chain seq x y z
N MET A 1 1.84 8.06 -20.34
CA MET A 1 2.52 6.84 -19.89
C MET A 1 2.20 6.59 -18.42
N ALA A 2 2.10 5.34 -17.98
CA ALA A 2 1.77 5.02 -16.58
C ALA A 2 2.82 4.08 -15.98
N HIS A 3 3.07 4.24 -14.69
CA HIS A 3 3.94 3.34 -13.95
C HIS A 3 3.17 2.08 -13.56
N TYR A 4 3.64 0.95 -14.06
CA TYR A 4 3.08 -0.36 -13.73
C TYR A 4 4.09 -1.20 -12.94
N THR A 5 3.61 -2.00 -12.00
CA THR A 5 4.49 -2.77 -11.13
C THR A 5 4.22 -4.26 -11.24
N TYR A 6 5.25 -5.01 -11.61
CA TYR A 6 5.26 -6.47 -11.60
C TYR A 6 5.94 -6.99 -10.36
N LYS A 7 5.37 -8.00 -9.72
CA LYS A 7 5.99 -8.68 -8.57
C LYS A 7 6.15 -10.15 -8.89
N PHE A 8 7.39 -10.62 -8.93
CA PHE A 8 7.72 -12.00 -9.21
C PHE A 8 8.48 -12.63 -8.05
N ARG A 9 8.32 -13.93 -7.88
CA ARG A 9 9.11 -14.71 -6.95
C ARG A 9 10.45 -15.07 -7.58
N ILE A 10 11.54 -14.92 -6.83
CA ILE A 10 12.89 -15.29 -7.23
C ILE A 10 13.43 -16.39 -6.32
N TYR A 11 14.32 -17.22 -6.86
CA TYR A 11 14.88 -18.39 -6.21
C TYR A 11 16.41 -18.31 -6.21
N PRO A 12 17.00 -17.48 -5.35
CA PRO A 12 18.45 -17.39 -5.22
C PRO A 12 19.04 -18.70 -4.66
N ASN A 13 20.18 -19.14 -5.20
CA ASN A 13 20.99 -20.22 -4.64
C ASN A 13 21.65 -19.79 -3.30
N ASN A 14 22.36 -20.66 -2.62
CA ASN A 14 22.94 -20.38 -1.31
C ASN A 14 23.93 -19.21 -1.35
N GLU A 15 24.79 -19.15 -2.34
CA GLU A 15 25.75 -18.05 -2.53
C GLU A 15 25.04 -16.72 -2.79
N GLN A 16 24.07 -16.72 -3.69
CA GLN A 16 23.24 -15.55 -3.98
C GLN A 16 22.45 -15.08 -2.75
N GLN A 17 21.97 -16.02 -1.91
CA GLN A 17 21.30 -15.67 -0.65
C GLN A 17 22.25 -14.97 0.33
N GLN A 18 23.51 -15.43 0.42
CA GLN A 18 24.53 -14.77 1.25
C GLN A 18 24.84 -13.37 0.73
N ARG A 19 25.06 -13.21 -0.57
CA ARG A 19 25.28 -11.89 -1.21
C ARG A 19 24.09 -10.95 -0.98
N LEU A 20 22.86 -11.42 -1.16
CA LEU A 20 21.64 -10.63 -0.89
C LEU A 20 21.54 -10.25 0.61
N ALA A 21 21.91 -11.15 1.52
CA ALA A 21 21.92 -10.86 2.96
C ALA A 21 22.91 -9.74 3.32
N LYS A 22 24.11 -9.75 2.70
CA LYS A 22 25.09 -8.66 2.82
C LYS A 22 24.51 -7.35 2.28
N CYS A 23 23.88 -7.36 1.11
CA CYS A 23 23.23 -6.16 0.56
C CYS A 23 22.16 -5.59 1.52
N PHE A 24 21.28 -6.43 2.10
CA PHE A 24 20.31 -5.99 3.11
C PHE A 24 20.99 -5.41 4.36
N GLY A 25 22.10 -6.02 4.79
CA GLY A 25 22.91 -5.55 5.91
C GLY A 25 23.50 -4.17 5.67
N CYS A 26 24.14 -3.96 4.51
CA CYS A 26 24.70 -2.67 4.12
C CYS A 26 23.65 -1.56 4.07
N GLN A 27 22.47 -1.85 3.48
CA GLN A 27 21.38 -0.87 3.42
C GLN A 27 20.91 -0.43 4.81
N ARG A 28 20.76 -1.39 5.72
CA ARG A 28 20.35 -1.11 7.10
C ARG A 28 21.41 -0.32 7.84
N PHE A 29 22.69 -0.70 7.68
CA PHE A 29 23.81 0.01 8.28
C PHE A 29 23.85 1.46 7.80
N ILE A 30 23.82 1.72 6.49
CA ILE A 30 23.84 3.07 5.92
C ILE A 30 22.66 3.89 6.41
N TYR A 31 21.44 3.32 6.41
CA TYR A 31 20.27 4.03 6.92
C TYR A 31 20.47 4.46 8.39
N ASN A 32 20.92 3.56 9.23
CA ASN A 32 21.10 3.83 10.66
C ASN A 32 22.28 4.78 10.94
N TYR A 33 23.38 4.60 10.24
CA TYR A 33 24.55 5.45 10.35
C TYR A 33 24.21 6.90 10.03
N PHE A 34 23.55 7.14 8.90
CA PHE A 34 23.17 8.49 8.50
C PHE A 34 22.00 9.06 9.30
N LEU A 35 21.11 8.23 9.81
CA LEU A 35 20.11 8.68 10.77
C LEU A 35 20.78 9.22 12.04
N ASN A 36 21.75 8.49 12.59
CA ASN A 36 22.52 8.93 13.77
C ASN A 36 23.31 10.21 13.46
N LYS A 37 24.03 10.23 12.34
CA LYS A 37 24.83 11.38 11.92
C LYS A 37 23.98 12.65 11.71
N ARG A 38 22.75 12.52 11.19
CA ARG A 38 21.81 13.65 11.10
C ARG A 38 21.34 14.14 12.47
N ASN A 39 21.16 13.23 13.43
CA ASN A 39 20.85 13.62 14.82
C ASN A 39 22.00 14.37 15.48
N GLU A 40 23.24 13.89 15.33
CA GLU A 40 24.43 14.56 15.82
C GLU A 40 24.60 15.96 15.21
N ARG A 41 24.44 16.09 13.89
CA ARG A 41 24.48 17.38 13.21
C ARG A 41 23.41 18.34 13.73
N TYR A 42 22.19 17.84 13.96
CA TYR A 42 21.12 18.66 14.53
C TYR A 42 21.49 19.17 15.93
N GLN A 43 22.07 18.33 16.79
CA GLN A 43 22.55 18.74 18.12
C GLN A 43 23.65 19.81 18.04
N ASN A 44 24.47 19.77 16.99
CA ASN A 44 25.55 20.73 16.74
C ASN A 44 25.06 21.95 15.91
N ASN A 45 23.75 22.15 15.72
CA ASN A 45 23.18 23.22 14.90
C ASN A 45 23.65 23.20 13.42
N GLU A 46 24.05 22.05 12.91
CA GLU A 46 24.44 21.85 11.52
C GLU A 46 23.28 21.43 10.64
N THR A 47 23.25 21.91 9.41
CA THR A 47 22.24 21.51 8.41
C THR A 47 22.54 20.12 7.83
N SER A 48 21.50 19.35 7.57
CA SER A 48 21.56 18.02 6.95
C SER A 48 20.72 17.96 5.69
N ASN A 49 21.28 17.41 4.62
CA ASN A 49 20.55 17.14 3.38
C ASN A 49 21.15 15.92 2.65
N TYR A 50 20.48 15.50 1.58
CA TYR A 50 20.93 14.37 0.78
C TYR A 50 22.35 14.55 0.21
N ASN A 51 22.72 15.75 -0.25
CA ASN A 51 24.00 16.00 -0.91
C ASN A 51 25.19 15.84 0.07
N LYS A 52 25.05 16.38 1.28
CA LYS A 52 26.04 16.18 2.36
C LYS A 52 26.19 14.69 2.71
N ASP A 53 25.07 13.97 2.87
CA ASP A 53 25.12 12.54 3.16
C ASP A 53 25.74 11.73 2.02
N ALA A 54 25.49 12.09 0.76
CA ALA A 54 26.07 11.42 -0.41
C ALA A 54 27.60 11.62 -0.50
N ALA A 55 28.09 12.82 -0.20
CA ALA A 55 29.51 13.11 -0.12
C ALA A 55 30.18 12.28 1.00
N ASP A 56 29.56 12.26 2.19
CA ASP A 56 30.05 11.48 3.31
C ASP A 56 29.99 9.97 3.07
N LEU A 57 28.98 9.47 2.35
CA LEU A 57 28.94 8.06 1.95
C LEU A 57 30.15 7.69 1.09
N THR A 58 30.63 8.60 0.25
CA THR A 58 31.82 8.36 -0.58
C THR A 58 33.08 8.21 0.28
N LYS A 59 33.24 9.06 1.32
CA LYS A 59 34.31 8.93 2.31
C LYS A 59 34.19 7.65 3.11
N LEU A 60 33.02 7.38 3.67
CA LEU A 60 32.72 6.21 4.48
C LEU A 60 33.02 4.89 3.73
N LYS A 61 32.80 4.83 2.43
CA LYS A 61 33.11 3.63 1.60
C LYS A 61 34.61 3.40 1.43
N LYS A 62 35.47 4.42 1.61
CA LYS A 62 36.93 4.26 1.66
C LYS A 62 37.35 3.71 3.01
N GLU A 63 36.76 4.20 4.09
CA GLU A 63 37.02 3.78 5.47
C GLU A 63 36.50 2.37 5.78
N ILE A 64 35.34 2.00 5.19
CA ILE A 64 34.66 0.72 5.43
C ILE A 64 34.57 -0.09 4.13
N PRO A 65 35.60 -0.93 3.81
CA PRO A 65 35.72 -1.61 2.53
C PRO A 65 34.57 -2.57 2.20
N TRP A 66 33.97 -3.22 3.21
CA TRP A 66 32.85 -4.17 2.95
C TRP A 66 31.58 -3.48 2.41
N LEU A 67 31.41 -2.15 2.53
CA LEU A 67 30.34 -1.42 1.89
C LEU A 67 30.43 -1.47 0.36
N LYS A 68 31.63 -1.74 -0.19
CA LYS A 68 31.83 -1.95 -1.63
C LYS A 68 31.18 -3.23 -2.13
N GLU A 69 30.85 -4.19 -1.26
CA GLU A 69 30.12 -5.41 -1.64
C GLU A 69 28.66 -5.10 -2.06
N ALA A 70 28.04 -4.07 -1.48
CA ALA A 70 26.70 -3.65 -1.88
C ALA A 70 26.71 -2.84 -3.20
N LEU A 71 25.54 -2.70 -3.79
CA LEU A 71 25.32 -1.88 -4.98
C LEU A 71 25.37 -0.40 -4.61
N SER A 72 26.33 0.36 -5.17
CA SER A 72 26.53 1.78 -4.84
C SER A 72 25.28 2.62 -5.03
N GLN A 73 24.58 2.46 -6.16
CA GLN A 73 23.34 3.17 -6.44
C GLN A 73 22.22 2.82 -5.44
N SER A 74 22.19 1.57 -4.96
CA SER A 74 21.22 1.17 -3.92
C SER A 74 21.51 1.84 -2.58
N LEU A 75 22.78 2.04 -2.23
CA LEU A 75 23.17 2.79 -1.02
C LEU A 75 22.75 4.26 -1.13
N GLN A 76 23.00 4.92 -2.27
CA GLN A 76 22.52 6.27 -2.53
C GLN A 76 20.98 6.36 -2.46
N ARG A 77 20.28 5.35 -3.00
CA ARG A 77 18.82 5.31 -2.88
C ARG A 77 18.35 5.22 -1.42
N THR A 78 19.13 4.55 -0.56
CA THR A 78 18.84 4.50 0.88
C THR A 78 18.95 5.87 1.53
N LEU A 79 19.92 6.70 1.15
CA LEU A 79 20.02 8.08 1.62
C LEU A 79 18.82 8.92 1.15
N ARG A 80 18.40 8.78 -0.10
CA ARG A 80 17.18 9.45 -0.59
C ARG A 80 15.93 9.03 0.17
N ASN A 81 15.83 7.73 0.53
CA ASN A 81 14.71 7.25 1.35
C ASN A 81 14.74 7.83 2.78
N LEU A 82 15.93 8.02 3.37
CA LEU A 82 16.09 8.68 4.65
C LEU A 82 15.68 10.16 4.54
N ASP A 83 16.13 10.85 3.52
CA ASP A 83 15.78 12.24 3.24
C ASP A 83 14.25 12.42 3.07
N THR A 84 13.61 11.56 2.28
CA THR A 84 12.15 11.53 2.15
C THR A 84 11.44 11.28 3.49
N ALA A 85 12.02 10.45 4.37
CA ALA A 85 11.45 10.18 5.69
C ALA A 85 11.50 11.43 6.59
N PHE A 86 12.59 12.19 6.58
CA PHE A 86 12.70 13.46 7.29
C PHE A 86 11.76 14.52 6.72
N ASN A 87 11.70 14.67 5.40
CA ASN A 87 10.76 15.61 4.75
C ASN A 87 9.30 15.29 5.09
N SER A 88 8.96 14.01 5.18
CA SER A 88 7.62 13.58 5.60
C SER A 88 7.34 13.84 7.08
N PHE A 89 8.36 13.78 7.93
CA PHE A 89 8.28 14.13 9.34
C PHE A 89 8.07 15.64 9.53
N PHE A 90 8.88 16.47 8.91
CA PHE A 90 8.76 17.93 9.00
C PHE A 90 7.43 18.44 8.41
N ALA A 91 6.94 17.78 7.35
CA ALA A 91 5.60 18.05 6.81
C ALA A 91 4.45 17.45 7.68
N LYS A 92 4.74 16.96 8.90
CA LYS A 92 3.79 16.36 9.85
C LYS A 92 2.98 15.18 9.30
N ARG A 93 3.41 14.59 8.17
CA ARG A 93 2.75 13.41 7.55
C ARG A 93 3.13 12.10 8.21
N ASN A 94 4.32 12.00 8.78
CA ASN A 94 4.85 10.80 9.42
C ASN A 94 5.53 11.13 10.75
N LYS A 95 5.69 10.10 11.60
CA LYS A 95 6.50 10.20 12.82
C LYS A 95 7.98 10.27 12.49
N PHE A 96 8.80 10.68 13.48
CA PHE A 96 10.26 10.73 13.37
C PHE A 96 10.83 9.39 12.86
N PRO A 97 11.84 9.42 11.95
CA PRO A 97 12.48 8.21 11.43
C PRO A 97 13.08 7.36 12.55
N LYS A 98 12.87 6.04 12.48
CA LYS A 98 13.38 5.09 13.48
C LYS A 98 14.53 4.27 12.92
N PHE A 99 15.45 3.88 13.80
CA PHE A 99 16.50 2.91 13.48
C PHE A 99 15.90 1.61 12.98
N LYS A 100 16.51 1.03 11.94
CA LYS A 100 16.09 -0.25 11.35
C LYS A 100 16.79 -1.42 12.00
N SER A 101 16.03 -2.45 12.34
CA SER A 101 16.53 -3.70 12.88
C SER A 101 16.59 -4.81 11.81
N ARG A 102 17.29 -5.92 12.12
CA ARG A 102 17.29 -7.12 11.26
C ARG A 102 15.90 -7.76 11.14
N ARG A 103 14.99 -7.47 12.08
CA ARG A 103 13.61 -8.00 12.09
C ARG A 103 12.67 -7.22 11.20
N ASP A 104 13.04 -5.99 10.81
CA ASP A 104 12.23 -5.15 9.94
C ASP A 104 12.25 -5.66 8.49
N LYS A 105 11.46 -5.02 7.63
CA LYS A 105 11.37 -5.37 6.22
C LYS A 105 12.73 -5.30 5.55
N GLN A 106 13.21 -6.45 5.06
CA GLN A 106 14.46 -6.56 4.31
C GLN A 106 14.18 -6.28 2.82
N SER A 107 14.63 -5.14 2.32
CA SER A 107 14.50 -4.78 0.91
C SER A 107 15.52 -3.74 0.50
N PHE A 108 15.94 -3.76 -0.77
CA PHE A 108 16.72 -2.70 -1.39
C PHE A 108 16.27 -2.45 -2.83
N CYS A 109 16.38 -1.21 -3.26
CA CYS A 109 16.04 -0.77 -4.60
C CYS A 109 17.30 -0.77 -5.48
N ILE A 110 17.14 -1.19 -6.71
CA ILE A 110 18.11 -1.15 -7.80
C ILE A 110 17.56 -0.17 -8.83
N PRO A 111 18.11 1.05 -8.92
CA PRO A 111 17.56 2.09 -9.78
C PRO A 111 17.75 1.81 -11.28
N GLN A 112 18.79 1.09 -11.66
CA GLN A 112 19.19 0.87 -13.06
C GLN A 112 19.80 -0.51 -13.25
N ASN A 113 19.96 -0.92 -14.51
CA ASN A 113 20.64 -2.16 -14.91
C ASN A 113 19.97 -3.41 -14.31
N THR A 114 18.65 -3.48 -14.41
CA THR A 114 17.86 -4.69 -14.14
C THR A 114 17.36 -5.24 -15.45
N GLU A 115 17.63 -6.50 -15.73
CA GLU A 115 17.17 -7.21 -16.92
C GLU A 115 16.53 -8.54 -16.52
N VAL A 116 15.51 -8.95 -17.26
CA VAL A 116 14.89 -10.27 -17.11
C VAL A 116 14.93 -10.98 -18.44
N LYS A 117 15.73 -12.02 -18.53
CA LYS A 117 15.94 -12.81 -19.74
C LYS A 117 16.06 -14.29 -19.40
N ASP A 118 15.53 -15.18 -20.22
CA ASP A 118 15.64 -16.64 -20.13
C ASP A 118 15.27 -17.19 -18.73
N GLY A 119 14.22 -16.66 -18.13
CA GLY A 119 13.77 -17.07 -16.77
C GLY A 119 14.74 -16.70 -15.65
N ARG A 120 15.64 -15.75 -15.89
CA ARG A 120 16.60 -15.24 -14.92
C ARG A 120 16.50 -13.72 -14.79
N LEU A 121 16.73 -13.26 -13.58
CA LEU A 121 16.83 -11.84 -13.23
C LEU A 121 18.32 -11.48 -13.14
N TYR A 122 18.77 -10.60 -14.00
CA TYR A 122 20.11 -10.04 -14.00
C TYR A 122 20.11 -8.68 -13.30
N ILE A 123 21.01 -8.51 -12.37
CA ILE A 123 21.22 -7.28 -11.62
C ILE A 123 22.71 -7.08 -11.41
N PRO A 124 23.20 -5.86 -11.20
CA PRO A 124 24.61 -5.62 -10.96
C PRO A 124 25.15 -6.52 -9.85
N LYS A 125 26.36 -7.03 -10.04
CA LYS A 125 27.07 -7.98 -9.16
C LYS A 125 26.47 -9.40 -9.07
N PHE A 126 25.44 -9.73 -9.83
CA PHE A 126 24.86 -11.08 -9.94
C PHE A 126 24.89 -11.54 -11.39
N LYS A 127 26.11 -11.78 -11.91
CA LYS A 127 26.38 -12.09 -13.33
C LYS A 127 25.64 -13.35 -13.82
N GLU A 128 25.50 -14.35 -12.97
CA GLU A 128 24.85 -15.63 -13.29
C GLU A 128 23.32 -15.54 -13.40
N GLY A 129 22.75 -14.39 -13.04
CA GLY A 129 21.31 -14.21 -12.95
C GLY A 129 20.65 -15.05 -11.84
N ILE A 130 19.56 -14.55 -11.28
CA ILE A 130 18.78 -15.23 -10.23
C ILE A 130 17.54 -15.85 -10.88
N LYS A 131 17.27 -17.14 -10.66
CA LYS A 131 16.07 -17.79 -11.20
C LYS A 131 14.81 -17.05 -10.77
N ILE A 132 13.95 -16.67 -11.74
CA ILE A 132 12.70 -15.95 -11.55
C ILE A 132 11.53 -16.77 -12.07
N LYS A 133 10.38 -16.72 -11.37
CA LYS A 133 9.14 -17.30 -11.85
C LYS A 133 8.24 -16.19 -12.40
N GLN A 134 8.30 -15.96 -13.69
CA GLN A 134 7.36 -15.09 -14.39
C GLN A 134 6.06 -15.86 -14.62
N HIS A 135 4.96 -15.34 -14.08
CA HIS A 135 3.61 -15.90 -14.27
C HIS A 135 2.79 -15.09 -15.27
N ARG A 136 3.36 -14.03 -15.81
CA ARG A 136 2.79 -13.17 -16.87
C ARG A 136 3.92 -12.47 -17.64
N ALA A 137 3.68 -12.14 -18.88
CA ALA A 137 4.59 -11.32 -19.67
C ALA A 137 4.79 -9.94 -19.01
N MET A 138 5.99 -9.41 -19.15
CA MET A 138 6.33 -8.07 -18.68
C MET A 138 6.46 -7.16 -19.92
N GLU A 139 5.68 -6.08 -19.89
CA GLU A 139 5.63 -5.08 -20.97
C GLU A 139 6.07 -3.73 -20.43
N GLY A 140 6.76 -2.95 -21.25
CA GLY A 140 7.24 -1.61 -20.91
C GLY A 140 8.72 -1.56 -20.54
N GLU A 141 9.23 -0.35 -20.42
CA GLU A 141 10.62 -0.07 -20.06
C GLU A 141 10.83 -0.14 -18.53
N ILE A 142 11.89 -0.81 -18.11
CA ILE A 142 12.19 -0.97 -16.68
C ILE A 142 12.76 0.34 -16.12
N ILE A 143 12.04 0.96 -15.20
CA ILE A 143 12.49 2.15 -14.46
C ILE A 143 13.39 1.76 -13.29
N ASN A 144 12.96 0.78 -12.49
CA ASN A 144 13.71 0.30 -11.33
C ASN A 144 13.20 -1.07 -10.88
N SER A 145 13.99 -1.72 -10.05
CA SER A 145 13.56 -2.93 -9.37
C SER A 145 13.85 -2.88 -7.86
N THR A 146 13.10 -3.66 -7.10
CA THR A 146 13.30 -3.78 -5.65
C THR A 146 13.31 -5.24 -5.27
N ILE A 147 14.42 -5.70 -4.71
CA ILE A 147 14.50 -7.03 -4.13
C ILE A 147 14.07 -6.99 -2.68
N SER A 148 13.26 -7.96 -2.28
CA SER A 148 12.76 -8.10 -0.91
C SER A 148 12.78 -9.54 -0.42
N LYS A 149 13.09 -9.72 0.88
CA LYS A 149 12.99 -10.99 1.58
C LYS A 149 11.83 -10.94 2.56
N LYS A 150 10.95 -11.94 2.48
CA LYS A 150 9.83 -12.08 3.42
C LYS A 150 10.27 -12.87 4.68
N PRO A 151 9.56 -12.69 5.81
CA PRO A 151 9.84 -13.44 7.05
C PRO A 151 9.79 -14.97 6.88
N CYS A 152 9.01 -15.46 5.92
CA CYS A 152 8.93 -16.89 5.56
C CYS A 152 10.18 -17.44 4.86
N GLY A 153 11.13 -16.57 4.46
CA GLY A 153 12.34 -16.90 3.72
C GLY A 153 12.21 -16.78 2.20
N HIS A 154 11.04 -16.42 1.67
CA HIS A 154 10.84 -16.22 0.24
C HIS A 154 11.41 -14.88 -0.23
N TYR A 155 12.01 -14.91 -1.42
CA TYR A 155 12.53 -13.71 -2.08
C TYR A 155 11.62 -13.30 -3.23
N TYR A 156 11.48 -12.00 -3.39
CA TYR A 156 10.68 -11.39 -4.46
C TYR A 156 11.45 -10.24 -5.10
N VAL A 157 11.26 -10.09 -6.39
CA VAL A 157 11.58 -8.85 -7.10
C VAL A 157 10.28 -8.14 -7.44
N THR A 158 10.27 -6.84 -7.23
CA THR A 158 9.22 -5.92 -7.67
C THR A 158 9.85 -5.02 -8.73
N ILE A 159 9.39 -5.12 -9.96
CA ILE A 159 9.92 -4.39 -11.12
C ILE A 159 8.89 -3.34 -11.50
N THR A 160 9.27 -2.08 -11.48
CA THR A 160 8.46 -0.96 -11.96
C THR A 160 8.82 -0.66 -13.39
N VAL A 161 7.84 -0.66 -14.26
CA VAL A 161 8.00 -0.34 -15.67
C VAL A 161 7.16 0.89 -16.02
N GLU A 162 7.62 1.61 -17.03
CA GLU A 162 6.83 2.62 -17.73
C GLU A 162 6.21 1.99 -18.96
N ARG A 163 4.90 2.09 -19.10
CA ARG A 163 4.20 1.59 -20.27
C ARG A 163 2.97 2.42 -20.62
N ASN A 164 2.57 2.38 -21.87
CA ASN A 164 1.27 2.88 -22.28
C ASN A 164 0.20 1.85 -21.89
N ILE A 165 -0.74 2.26 -21.03
CA ILE A 165 -1.91 1.46 -20.74
C ILE A 165 -3.01 1.93 -21.68
N LYS A 166 -3.51 1.04 -22.52
CA LYS A 166 -4.63 1.33 -23.41
C LYS A 166 -5.85 1.65 -22.53
N LYS A 167 -6.35 2.88 -22.66
CA LYS A 167 -7.62 3.24 -22.03
C LYS A 167 -8.72 2.36 -22.61
N ARG A 168 -9.66 1.97 -21.78
CA ARG A 168 -10.83 1.20 -22.24
C ARG A 168 -11.80 2.12 -22.95
N GLU A 169 -12.60 1.56 -23.82
CA GLU A 169 -13.70 2.26 -24.46
C GLU A 169 -14.63 2.84 -23.39
N ARG A 170 -15.07 4.07 -23.63
CA ARG A 170 -16.00 4.74 -22.72
C ARG A 170 -17.35 4.05 -22.76
N ASN A 171 -17.97 3.89 -21.61
CA ASN A 171 -19.36 3.48 -21.47
C ASN A 171 -20.06 4.41 -20.47
N ASP A 172 -21.39 4.37 -20.42
CA ASP A 172 -22.17 5.29 -19.56
C ASP A 172 -22.59 4.67 -18.23
N LYS A 173 -22.06 3.46 -17.91
CA LYS A 173 -22.43 2.76 -16.68
C LYS A 173 -21.81 3.44 -15.46
N THR A 174 -22.66 3.77 -14.52
CA THR A 174 -22.27 4.25 -13.20
C THR A 174 -22.62 3.21 -12.16
N VAL A 175 -21.85 3.13 -11.10
CA VAL A 175 -22.11 2.24 -9.97
C VAL A 175 -21.72 2.88 -8.65
N GLY A 176 -22.61 2.78 -7.66
CA GLY A 176 -22.32 3.04 -6.26
C GLY A 176 -21.93 1.75 -5.54
N ILE A 177 -21.00 1.84 -4.61
CA ILE A 177 -20.47 0.68 -3.90
C ILE A 177 -20.51 0.91 -2.39
N ASP A 178 -21.30 0.10 -1.71
CA ASP A 178 -21.26 -0.04 -0.26
C ASP A 178 -20.25 -1.14 0.13
N LEU A 179 -19.34 -0.84 1.07
CA LEU A 179 -18.30 -1.77 1.52
C LEU A 179 -18.64 -2.34 2.90
N GLY A 180 -18.82 -3.66 2.97
CA GLY A 180 -19.26 -4.35 4.17
C GLY A 180 -18.29 -5.43 4.70
N ILE A 181 -18.56 -5.89 5.93
CA ILE A 181 -17.84 -7.03 6.55
C ILE A 181 -18.49 -8.35 6.19
N LYS A 182 -19.82 -8.38 6.01
CA LYS A 182 -20.58 -9.60 5.62
C LYS A 182 -20.30 -9.91 4.16
N ASP A 183 -20.67 -9.02 3.30
CA ASP A 183 -20.26 -8.98 1.90
C ASP A 183 -19.15 -7.95 1.74
N LEU A 184 -18.18 -8.20 0.84
CA LEU A 184 -17.06 -7.31 0.58
C LEU A 184 -17.53 -5.99 -0.02
N ALA A 185 -18.44 -6.09 -0.99
CA ALA A 185 -19.01 -4.97 -1.71
C ALA A 185 -20.42 -5.33 -2.21
N ILE A 186 -21.34 -4.39 -2.07
CA ILE A 186 -22.67 -4.44 -2.64
C ILE A 186 -22.78 -3.26 -3.61
N LEU A 187 -23.16 -3.55 -4.83
CA LEU A 187 -23.25 -2.58 -5.92
C LEU A 187 -24.68 -2.10 -6.10
N SER A 188 -24.85 -0.90 -6.60
CA SER A 188 -26.14 -0.30 -6.90
C SER A 188 -26.93 -0.99 -8.03
N ASP A 189 -26.27 -1.85 -8.81
CA ASP A 189 -26.91 -2.74 -9.79
C ASP A 189 -27.43 -4.05 -9.19
N GLY A 190 -27.28 -4.26 -7.88
CA GLY A 190 -27.66 -5.45 -7.15
C GLY A 190 -26.56 -6.53 -7.06
N THR A 191 -25.43 -6.34 -7.73
CA THR A 191 -24.32 -7.30 -7.68
C THR A 191 -23.70 -7.32 -6.27
N ARG A 192 -23.49 -8.53 -5.74
CA ARG A 192 -22.89 -8.74 -4.42
C ARG A 192 -21.60 -9.55 -4.52
N TYR A 193 -20.52 -8.99 -3.97
CA TYR A 193 -19.22 -9.68 -3.85
C TYR A 193 -19.03 -10.20 -2.44
N LYS A 194 -18.95 -11.50 -2.27
CA LYS A 194 -18.79 -12.16 -0.97
C LYS A 194 -17.43 -11.85 -0.35
N ASN A 195 -17.40 -11.64 0.96
CA ASN A 195 -16.17 -11.58 1.73
C ASN A 195 -15.64 -13.00 1.97
N ILE A 196 -14.45 -13.31 1.44
CA ILE A 196 -13.82 -14.64 1.55
C ILE A 196 -13.27 -14.95 2.96
N LYS A 197 -13.24 -13.96 3.88
CA LYS A 197 -12.80 -14.10 5.28
C LYS A 197 -11.50 -14.89 5.41
N SER A 198 -10.50 -14.52 4.60
CA SER A 198 -9.25 -15.29 4.39
C SER A 198 -8.48 -15.62 5.67
N TYR A 199 -8.51 -14.71 6.64
CA TYR A 199 -7.92 -14.93 7.95
C TYR A 199 -8.75 -15.91 8.78
N ARG A 200 -10.07 -15.73 8.87
CA ARG A 200 -10.97 -16.61 9.64
C ARG A 200 -10.90 -18.06 9.19
N THR A 201 -10.90 -18.30 7.88
CA THR A 201 -10.80 -19.66 7.30
C THR A 201 -9.53 -20.39 7.73
N LEU A 202 -8.42 -19.67 7.93
CA LEU A 202 -7.13 -20.28 8.30
C LEU A 202 -6.73 -20.02 9.76
N GLU A 203 -7.59 -19.40 10.55
CA GLU A 203 -7.31 -18.98 11.92
C GLU A 203 -6.97 -20.15 12.86
N ALA A 204 -7.76 -21.21 12.85
CA ALA A 204 -7.51 -22.40 13.69
C ALA A 204 -6.15 -23.04 13.38
N ARG A 205 -5.79 -23.10 12.09
CA ARG A 205 -4.48 -23.57 11.64
C ARG A 205 -3.36 -22.65 12.10
N LEU A 206 -3.56 -21.35 12.00
CA LEU A 206 -2.61 -20.33 12.42
C LEU A 206 -2.36 -20.41 13.94
N ALA A 207 -3.42 -20.48 14.75
CA ALA A 207 -3.33 -20.63 16.19
C ALA A 207 -2.57 -21.90 16.62
N ARG A 208 -2.80 -23.03 15.93
CA ARG A 208 -2.06 -24.27 16.17
C ARG A 208 -0.57 -24.10 15.88
N LEU A 209 -0.21 -23.47 14.76
CA LEU A 209 1.20 -23.22 14.42
C LEU A 209 1.87 -22.24 15.38
N GLN A 210 1.15 -21.20 15.83
CA GLN A 210 1.64 -20.23 16.81
C GLN A 210 1.89 -20.89 18.17
N ARG A 211 0.96 -21.75 18.68
CA ARG A 211 1.15 -22.51 19.91
C ARG A 211 2.37 -23.44 19.82
N ARG A 212 2.56 -24.12 18.68
CA ARG A 212 3.78 -24.95 18.44
C ARG A 212 5.05 -24.11 18.41
N TYR A 213 5.00 -22.90 17.83
CA TYR A 213 6.13 -21.99 17.79
C TYR A 213 6.49 -21.46 19.20
N SER A 214 5.49 -21.07 20.01
CA SER A 214 5.71 -20.52 21.35
C SER A 214 6.36 -21.54 22.30
N LYS A 215 6.02 -22.84 22.16
CA LYS A 215 6.59 -23.94 22.97
C LYS A 215 8.03 -24.30 22.62
N LYS A 216 8.63 -23.75 21.55
CA LYS A 216 9.99 -24.05 21.16
C LYS A 216 10.98 -23.12 21.85
N GLU A 217 12.11 -23.67 22.24
CA GLU A 217 13.22 -22.94 22.87
C GLU A 217 13.69 -21.75 22.03
N LYS A 218 13.90 -20.58 22.67
CA LYS A 218 14.40 -19.37 22.03
C LYS A 218 15.83 -19.61 21.52
N GLY A 219 16.09 -19.27 20.25
CA GLY A 219 17.39 -19.46 19.60
C GLY A 219 17.53 -20.79 18.86
N SER A 220 16.73 -21.82 19.17
CA SER A 220 16.86 -23.13 18.54
C SER A 220 16.51 -23.14 17.03
N ALA A 221 17.18 -24.03 16.28
CA ALA A 221 16.88 -24.24 14.86
C ALA A 221 15.43 -24.72 14.63
N ASN A 222 14.89 -25.50 15.56
CA ASN A 222 13.50 -25.96 15.51
C ASN A 222 12.49 -24.82 15.70
N ARG A 223 12.82 -23.82 16.54
CA ARG A 223 12.02 -22.62 16.68
C ARG A 223 12.02 -21.81 15.37
N GLU A 224 13.16 -21.65 14.72
CA GLU A 224 13.27 -20.95 13.46
C GLU A 224 12.49 -21.66 12.33
N LYS A 225 12.54 -23.00 12.26
CA LYS A 225 11.70 -23.80 11.34
C LYS A 225 10.20 -23.55 11.59
N SER A 226 9.79 -23.52 12.88
CA SER A 226 8.39 -23.24 13.26
C SER A 226 7.97 -21.82 12.93
N ARG A 227 8.85 -20.83 13.19
CA ARG A 227 8.63 -19.41 12.81
C ARG A 227 8.36 -19.26 11.31
N LYS A 228 9.17 -19.95 10.47
CA LYS A 228 8.97 -19.92 9.02
C LYS A 228 7.62 -20.53 8.60
N LYS A 229 7.15 -21.59 9.28
CA LYS A 229 5.81 -22.18 9.01
C LYS A 229 4.69 -21.18 9.30
N VAL A 230 4.74 -20.48 10.44
CA VAL A 230 3.80 -19.42 10.79
C VAL A 230 3.83 -18.29 9.73
N ALA A 231 5.03 -17.83 9.39
CA ALA A 231 5.20 -16.76 8.41
C ALA A 231 4.68 -17.13 7.00
N ARG A 232 4.86 -18.40 6.57
CA ARG A 232 4.28 -18.90 5.30
C ARG A 232 2.77 -18.89 5.30
N LEU A 233 2.14 -19.22 6.44
CA LEU A 233 0.68 -19.18 6.53
C LEU A 233 0.15 -17.74 6.49
N HIS A 234 0.79 -16.80 7.18
CA HIS A 234 0.45 -15.38 7.05
C HIS A 234 0.61 -14.86 5.61
N GLU A 235 1.68 -15.26 4.92
CA GLU A 235 1.87 -14.90 3.52
C GLU A 235 0.76 -15.48 2.62
N LYS A 236 0.35 -16.74 2.86
CA LYS A 236 -0.77 -17.37 2.14
C LYS A 236 -2.07 -16.58 2.34
N ILE A 237 -2.40 -16.22 3.59
CA ILE A 237 -3.60 -15.43 3.91
C ILE A 237 -3.57 -14.09 3.16
N ALA A 238 -2.43 -13.36 3.23
CA ALA A 238 -2.28 -12.09 2.55
C ALA A 238 -2.39 -12.20 1.02
N ASN A 239 -1.85 -13.27 0.42
CA ASN A 239 -1.92 -13.50 -1.02
C ASN A 239 -3.35 -13.85 -1.48
N ILE A 240 -4.09 -14.70 -0.74
CA ILE A 240 -5.49 -15.03 -1.03
C ILE A 240 -6.32 -13.75 -1.05
N ARG A 241 -6.21 -12.93 0.01
CA ARG A 241 -6.92 -11.67 0.13
C ARG A 241 -6.58 -10.70 -1.02
N SER A 242 -5.28 -10.48 -1.26
CA SER A 242 -4.83 -9.60 -2.33
C SER A 242 -5.34 -10.05 -3.71
N ASN A 243 -5.30 -11.35 -3.99
CA ASN A 243 -5.79 -11.89 -5.27
C ASN A 243 -7.31 -11.64 -5.43
N HIS A 244 -8.08 -11.91 -4.39
CA HIS A 244 -9.54 -11.67 -4.42
C HIS A 244 -9.86 -10.20 -4.66
N LEU A 245 -9.22 -9.28 -3.91
CA LEU A 245 -9.39 -7.86 -4.12
C LEU A 245 -9.04 -7.44 -5.55
N HIS A 246 -7.94 -7.96 -6.11
CA HIS A 246 -7.55 -7.66 -7.49
C HIS A 246 -8.58 -8.17 -8.52
N GLN A 247 -9.15 -9.35 -8.32
CA GLN A 247 -10.20 -9.88 -9.20
C GLN A 247 -11.45 -9.01 -9.15
N VAL A 248 -11.97 -8.73 -7.96
CA VAL A 248 -13.19 -7.93 -7.77
C VAL A 248 -13.01 -6.52 -8.32
N THR A 249 -11.96 -5.82 -7.91
CA THR A 249 -11.74 -4.44 -8.34
C THR A 249 -11.42 -4.33 -9.84
N SER A 250 -10.78 -5.36 -10.45
CA SER A 250 -10.56 -5.37 -11.89
C SER A 250 -11.87 -5.53 -12.65
N LYS A 251 -12.77 -6.39 -12.17
CA LYS A 251 -14.09 -6.60 -12.77
C LYS A 251 -14.91 -5.30 -12.68
N ILE A 252 -15.04 -4.70 -11.49
CA ILE A 252 -15.80 -3.46 -11.30
C ILE A 252 -15.28 -2.34 -12.23
N VAL A 253 -13.97 -2.11 -12.27
CA VAL A 253 -13.37 -1.07 -13.13
C VAL A 253 -13.51 -1.40 -14.61
N SER A 254 -13.60 -2.69 -14.97
CA SER A 254 -13.79 -3.08 -16.37
C SER A 254 -15.21 -2.79 -16.89
N GLU A 255 -16.20 -2.93 -16.04
CA GLU A 255 -17.60 -2.90 -16.41
C GLU A 255 -18.24 -1.49 -16.30
N ASN A 256 -17.64 -0.59 -15.50
CA ASN A 256 -18.22 0.70 -15.18
C ASN A 256 -17.33 1.87 -15.57
N GLN A 257 -17.93 2.97 -16.03
CA GLN A 257 -17.26 4.23 -16.35
C GLN A 257 -17.03 5.07 -15.10
N THR A 258 -18.07 5.21 -14.27
CA THR A 258 -18.04 6.00 -13.04
C THR A 258 -18.28 5.09 -11.85
N ILE A 259 -17.41 5.17 -10.86
CA ILE A 259 -17.43 4.30 -9.67
C ILE A 259 -17.45 5.18 -8.43
N CYS A 260 -18.57 5.17 -7.71
CA CYS A 260 -18.78 5.95 -6.50
C CYS A 260 -18.56 5.10 -5.26
N LEU A 261 -17.79 5.60 -4.30
CA LEU A 261 -17.34 4.88 -3.11
C LEU A 261 -17.48 5.75 -1.87
N GLU A 262 -17.65 5.14 -0.71
CA GLU A 262 -17.58 5.84 0.58
C GLU A 262 -16.12 6.13 0.99
N ASN A 263 -15.91 7.28 1.63
CA ASN A 263 -14.65 7.64 2.27
C ASN A 263 -14.59 7.08 3.70
N LEU A 264 -14.31 5.78 3.85
CA LEU A 264 -14.32 5.09 5.14
C LEU A 264 -13.12 5.46 6.03
N SER A 265 -13.39 5.81 7.30
CA SER A 265 -12.34 5.97 8.32
C SER A 265 -11.86 4.62 8.84
N VAL A 266 -11.04 3.92 8.06
CA VAL A 266 -10.52 2.60 8.44
C VAL A 266 -9.73 2.66 9.75
N LYS A 267 -8.96 3.73 10.01
CA LYS A 267 -8.26 3.92 11.30
C LYS A 267 -9.24 3.99 12.48
N GLY A 268 -10.36 4.70 12.33
CA GLY A 268 -11.41 4.76 13.34
C GLY A 268 -12.04 3.39 13.59
N MET A 269 -12.36 2.66 12.51
CA MET A 269 -12.94 1.32 12.60
C MET A 269 -12.02 0.32 13.30
N LEU A 270 -10.70 0.42 13.11
CA LEU A 270 -9.71 -0.44 13.76
C LEU A 270 -9.55 -0.20 15.25
N ARG A 271 -10.02 0.93 15.79
CA ARG A 271 -10.04 1.18 17.24
C ARG A 271 -11.12 0.37 17.98
N ASN A 272 -12.16 -0.06 17.28
CA ASN A 272 -13.17 -0.95 17.85
C ASN A 272 -12.63 -2.39 17.91
N HIS A 273 -12.26 -2.84 19.12
CA HIS A 273 -11.64 -4.15 19.35
C HIS A 273 -12.51 -5.33 18.86
N LYS A 274 -13.85 -5.20 18.92
CA LYS A 274 -14.78 -6.25 18.46
C LYS A 274 -14.75 -6.41 16.93
N LEU A 275 -14.53 -5.33 16.19
CA LEU A 275 -14.55 -5.30 14.72
C LEU A 275 -13.16 -5.27 14.09
N ALA A 276 -12.13 -4.83 14.78
CA ALA A 276 -10.78 -4.60 14.26
C ALA A 276 -10.22 -5.78 13.43
N LYS A 277 -10.41 -7.01 13.91
CA LYS A 277 -9.97 -8.22 13.23
C LYS A 277 -10.68 -8.42 11.88
N SER A 278 -11.99 -8.23 11.84
CA SER A 278 -12.79 -8.36 10.62
C SER A 278 -12.48 -7.24 9.64
N VAL A 279 -12.38 -5.99 10.10
CA VAL A 279 -11.99 -4.83 9.27
C VAL A 279 -10.59 -5.01 8.67
N ALA A 280 -9.62 -5.51 9.46
CA ALA A 280 -8.28 -5.83 8.96
C ALA A 280 -8.28 -6.96 7.92
N ASP A 281 -9.19 -7.95 8.06
CA ASP A 281 -9.31 -9.05 7.10
C ASP A 281 -9.95 -8.62 5.78
N VAL A 282 -10.93 -7.71 5.79
CA VAL A 282 -11.55 -7.17 4.55
C VAL A 282 -10.58 -6.28 3.78
N SER A 283 -9.77 -5.44 4.48
CA SER A 283 -8.82 -4.51 3.87
C SER A 283 -9.47 -3.44 2.98
N PHE A 284 -10.46 -2.72 3.50
CA PHE A 284 -11.17 -1.64 2.80
C PHE A 284 -10.26 -0.62 2.13
N TYR A 285 -9.22 -0.15 2.85
CA TYR A 285 -8.25 0.79 2.29
C TYR A 285 -7.59 0.26 0.99
N GLU A 286 -7.21 -1.01 0.96
CA GLU A 286 -6.59 -1.62 -0.22
C GLU A 286 -7.59 -1.78 -1.37
N PHE A 287 -8.87 -2.04 -1.06
CA PHE A 287 -9.94 -2.08 -2.06
C PHE A 287 -10.10 -0.72 -2.74
N VAL A 288 -10.31 0.34 -1.96
CA VAL A 288 -10.46 1.72 -2.47
C VAL A 288 -9.21 2.13 -3.26
N ARG A 289 -8.01 1.90 -2.71
CA ARG A 289 -6.76 2.19 -3.39
C ARG A 289 -6.67 1.49 -4.76
N GLN A 290 -7.12 0.22 -4.84
CA GLN A 290 -7.11 -0.53 -6.10
C GLN A 290 -8.12 0.00 -7.11
N VAL A 291 -9.30 0.39 -6.68
CA VAL A 291 -10.29 1.01 -7.57
C VAL A 291 -9.75 2.32 -8.12
N VAL A 292 -9.25 3.22 -7.27
CA VAL A 292 -8.75 4.55 -7.68
C VAL A 292 -7.64 4.43 -8.72
N TYR A 293 -6.54 3.70 -8.47
CA TYR A 293 -5.44 3.66 -9.44
C TYR A 293 -5.77 2.87 -10.71
N LYS A 294 -6.65 1.86 -10.63
CA LYS A 294 -7.12 1.14 -11.82
C LYS A 294 -8.03 2.01 -12.67
N SER A 295 -8.89 2.81 -12.05
CA SER A 295 -9.72 3.79 -12.74
C SER A 295 -8.86 4.78 -13.53
N ASP A 296 -7.83 5.36 -12.91
CA ASP A 296 -6.87 6.23 -13.59
C ASP A 296 -6.19 5.51 -14.78
N TRP A 297 -5.73 4.27 -14.58
CA TRP A 297 -5.09 3.50 -15.65
C TRP A 297 -5.99 3.28 -16.87
N TYR A 298 -7.26 2.96 -16.66
CA TYR A 298 -8.18 2.56 -17.72
C TYR A 298 -9.08 3.68 -18.21
N GLY A 299 -8.88 4.92 -17.76
CA GLY A 299 -9.69 6.09 -18.14
C GLY A 299 -11.11 6.03 -17.59
N ARG A 300 -11.25 5.54 -16.36
CA ARG A 300 -12.49 5.52 -15.58
C ARG A 300 -12.45 6.61 -14.52
N THR A 301 -13.60 6.97 -13.99
CA THR A 301 -13.76 7.96 -12.94
C THR A 301 -14.08 7.27 -11.62
N ALA A 302 -13.26 7.52 -10.57
CA ALA A 302 -13.54 7.05 -9.22
C ALA A 302 -13.87 8.26 -8.35
N ILE A 303 -15.03 8.26 -7.70
CA ILE A 303 -15.54 9.36 -6.86
C ILE A 303 -15.67 8.86 -5.43
N LEU A 304 -15.07 9.56 -4.48
CA LEU A 304 -15.25 9.32 -3.06
C LEU A 304 -16.26 10.33 -2.52
N ILE A 305 -17.42 9.84 -2.04
CA ILE A 305 -18.41 10.69 -1.41
C ILE A 305 -17.98 11.13 -0.01
N ASP A 306 -18.63 12.13 0.54
CA ASP A 306 -18.35 12.59 1.91
C ASP A 306 -18.56 11.46 2.92
N ARG A 307 -17.70 11.42 3.92
CA ARG A 307 -17.72 10.42 4.99
C ARG A 307 -19.01 10.44 5.83
N TRP A 308 -19.57 11.62 5.98
CA TRP A 308 -20.73 11.84 6.85
C TRP A 308 -22.05 11.76 6.11
N TYR A 309 -22.01 11.51 4.81
CA TYR A 309 -23.23 11.32 4.03
C TYR A 309 -24.00 10.11 4.55
N PRO A 310 -25.28 10.24 4.98
CA PRO A 310 -26.05 9.18 5.62
C PRO A 310 -26.58 8.15 4.61
N SER A 311 -25.71 7.52 3.84
CA SER A 311 -26.03 6.61 2.73
C SER A 311 -26.99 5.50 3.14
N SER A 312 -26.77 4.86 4.28
CA SER A 312 -27.62 3.76 4.77
C SER A 312 -28.94 4.20 5.41
N LYS A 313 -29.00 5.44 5.91
CA LYS A 313 -30.18 5.98 6.63
C LYS A 313 -31.14 6.73 5.70
N THR A 314 -30.71 7.12 4.53
CA THR A 314 -31.51 7.86 3.56
C THR A 314 -32.29 6.90 2.67
N CYS A 315 -33.58 7.05 2.57
CA CYS A 315 -34.42 6.30 1.62
C CYS A 315 -34.05 6.71 0.20
N PHE A 316 -33.63 5.77 -0.62
CA PHE A 316 -33.28 6.03 -2.02
C PHE A 316 -34.49 6.53 -2.84
N HIS A 317 -35.70 6.10 -2.52
CA HIS A 317 -36.91 6.46 -3.27
C HIS A 317 -37.38 7.90 -3.00
N CYS A 318 -37.52 8.29 -1.72
CA CYS A 318 -38.17 9.55 -1.35
C CYS A 318 -37.22 10.55 -0.64
N GLY A 319 -35.97 10.18 -0.35
CA GLY A 319 -35.00 11.04 0.33
C GLY A 319 -35.22 11.20 1.85
N PHE A 320 -36.22 10.52 2.44
CA PHE A 320 -36.43 10.57 3.89
C PHE A 320 -35.22 9.99 4.64
N VAL A 321 -34.76 10.67 5.68
CA VAL A 321 -33.64 10.20 6.52
C VAL A 321 -34.18 9.57 7.81
N ASN A 322 -34.07 8.26 7.93
CA ASN A 322 -34.48 7.51 9.10
C ASN A 322 -33.42 7.60 10.20
N GLN A 323 -33.65 8.49 11.19
CA GLN A 323 -32.72 8.67 12.32
C GLN A 323 -32.67 7.45 13.27
N ASN A 324 -33.74 6.68 13.33
CA ASN A 324 -33.89 5.54 14.27
C ASN A 324 -33.23 4.26 13.77
N LEU A 325 -32.76 4.22 12.51
CA LEU A 325 -32.12 3.04 11.95
C LEU A 325 -30.82 2.72 12.66
N THR A 326 -30.71 1.50 13.20
CA THR A 326 -29.54 1.01 13.90
C THR A 326 -28.62 0.16 13.01
N LEU A 327 -27.42 -0.16 13.51
CA LEU A 327 -26.50 -1.05 12.78
C LEU A 327 -26.97 -2.52 12.74
N ALA A 328 -27.92 -2.89 13.59
CA ALA A 328 -28.50 -4.25 13.63
C ALA A 328 -29.52 -4.45 12.52
N ASP A 329 -30.23 -3.40 12.13
CA ASP A 329 -31.29 -3.46 11.14
C ASP A 329 -30.68 -3.72 9.76
N ARG A 330 -31.16 -4.75 9.07
CA ARG A 330 -30.72 -5.11 7.74
C ARG A 330 -31.68 -4.67 6.67
N ASP A 331 -32.95 -4.80 6.99
CA ASP A 331 -34.07 -4.41 6.16
C ASP A 331 -34.94 -3.45 6.95
N TRP A 332 -35.57 -2.49 6.30
CA TRP A 332 -36.44 -1.52 6.94
C TRP A 332 -37.48 -0.95 5.96
N ASP A 333 -38.61 -0.59 6.50
CA ASP A 333 -39.68 0.07 5.75
C ASP A 333 -39.56 1.58 5.93
N CYS A 334 -39.64 2.32 4.82
CA CYS A 334 -39.53 3.76 4.87
C CYS A 334 -40.82 4.37 5.46
N PRO A 335 -40.78 5.12 6.58
CA PRO A 335 -41.97 5.70 7.17
C PRO A 335 -42.71 6.69 6.30
N ARG A 336 -42.05 7.25 5.25
CA ARG A 336 -42.63 8.25 4.37
C ARG A 336 -43.24 7.67 3.10
N CYS A 337 -42.66 6.64 2.51
CA CYS A 337 -43.11 6.10 1.21
C CYS A 337 -43.38 4.59 1.26
N GLU A 338 -43.35 3.99 2.44
CA GLU A 338 -43.70 2.58 2.74
C GLU A 338 -42.92 1.52 1.92
N LYS A 339 -41.83 1.95 1.22
CA LYS A 339 -41.00 1.01 0.47
C LYS A 339 -40.15 0.20 1.41
N HIS A 340 -40.17 -1.12 1.22
CA HIS A 340 -39.23 -2.07 1.87
C HIS A 340 -37.86 -1.94 1.26
N LEU A 341 -36.82 -1.81 2.09
CA LEU A 341 -35.46 -1.52 1.68
C LEU A 341 -34.45 -2.46 2.36
N ASP A 342 -33.67 -3.18 1.56
CA ASP A 342 -32.39 -3.75 2.03
C ASP A 342 -31.43 -2.59 2.27
N ARG A 343 -30.90 -2.47 3.49
CA ARG A 343 -30.11 -1.32 3.94
C ARG A 343 -28.84 -1.14 3.12
N ASP A 344 -28.12 -2.22 2.85
CA ASP A 344 -26.82 -2.19 2.18
C ASP A 344 -27.00 -1.89 0.67
N PHE A 345 -28.06 -2.43 0.05
CA PHE A 345 -28.43 -2.09 -1.34
C PHE A 345 -28.92 -0.64 -1.46
N ASN A 346 -29.76 -0.20 -0.54
CA ASN A 346 -30.21 1.18 -0.46
C ASN A 346 -29.02 2.16 -0.30
N ALA A 347 -28.05 1.79 0.53
CA ALA A 347 -26.81 2.57 0.70
C ALA A 347 -26.04 2.68 -0.63
N ALA A 348 -25.86 1.58 -1.36
CA ALA A 348 -25.18 1.58 -2.65
C ALA A 348 -25.85 2.50 -3.67
N LYS A 349 -27.20 2.52 -3.72
CA LYS A 349 -27.98 3.45 -4.55
C LYS A 349 -27.79 4.91 -4.17
N ASN A 350 -27.76 5.22 -2.88
CA ASN A 350 -27.53 6.57 -2.38
C ASN A 350 -26.10 7.04 -2.66
N ILE A 351 -25.10 6.14 -2.54
CA ILE A 351 -23.70 6.42 -2.88
C ILE A 351 -23.56 6.77 -4.36
N GLU A 352 -24.24 6.03 -5.24
CA GLU A 352 -24.27 6.33 -6.67
C GLU A 352 -24.86 7.71 -6.94
N ARG A 353 -26.04 8.02 -6.38
CA ARG A 353 -26.73 9.31 -6.54
C ARG A 353 -25.86 10.47 -6.09
N GLU A 354 -25.28 10.37 -4.91
CA GLU A 354 -24.43 11.43 -4.36
C GLU A 354 -23.15 11.60 -5.17
N GLY A 355 -22.53 10.49 -5.59
CA GLY A 355 -21.35 10.54 -6.44
C GLY A 355 -21.62 11.19 -7.79
N LEU A 356 -22.77 10.91 -8.42
CA LEU A 356 -23.20 11.58 -9.66
C LEU A 356 -23.43 13.08 -9.43
N ARG A 357 -24.08 13.46 -8.32
CA ARG A 357 -24.27 14.88 -7.95
C ARG A 357 -22.92 15.61 -7.82
N LEU A 358 -21.95 15.00 -7.18
CA LEU A 358 -20.59 15.58 -7.05
C LEU A 358 -19.88 15.70 -8.40
N ASN A 359 -20.08 14.75 -9.30
CA ASN A 359 -19.48 14.76 -10.63
C ASN A 359 -20.05 15.90 -11.51
N THR A 360 -21.34 16.21 -11.41
CA THR A 360 -22.00 17.28 -12.18
C THR A 360 -21.65 18.67 -11.67
N VAL A 361 -21.39 18.83 -10.38
CA VAL A 361 -21.04 20.13 -9.76
C VAL A 361 -19.57 20.52 -10.02
N GLY A 362 -18.82 19.72 -10.80
CA GLY A 362 -17.43 20.05 -11.16
C GLY A 362 -16.43 19.89 -10.00
N THR A 363 -16.87 19.36 -8.87
CA THR A 363 -16.00 18.90 -7.82
C THR A 363 -15.36 17.60 -8.32
N THR A 364 -14.40 17.69 -9.22
CA THR A 364 -13.55 16.55 -9.64
C THR A 364 -12.79 16.10 -8.42
N GLY A 365 -13.49 15.32 -7.60
CA GLY A 365 -13.04 14.93 -6.29
C GLY A 365 -12.04 13.80 -6.35
N ILE A 366 -10.83 14.06 -6.70
CA ILE A 366 -9.70 13.42 -6.04
C ILE A 366 -8.83 14.52 -5.44
N GLU A 367 -9.37 15.37 -4.63
CA GLU A 367 -8.69 15.72 -3.41
C GLU A 367 -8.89 14.54 -2.47
N ALA A 368 -8.18 13.46 -2.79
CA ALA A 368 -7.94 12.40 -1.85
C ALA A 368 -7.52 13.08 -0.56
N CYS A 369 -8.27 12.86 0.49
CA CYS A 369 -7.92 13.30 1.82
C CYS A 369 -6.42 13.09 2.01
N GLY A 370 -5.66 14.18 2.04
CA GLY A 370 -4.21 14.24 1.88
C GLY A 370 -3.42 13.58 3.00
N GLU A 371 -4.01 12.68 3.78
CA GLU A 371 -3.32 12.05 4.90
C GLU A 371 -2.86 10.61 4.65
N ASP A 372 -3.40 9.89 3.67
CA ASP A 372 -3.08 8.46 3.52
C ASP A 372 -2.90 7.94 2.08
N VAL A 373 -3.07 8.74 1.05
CA VAL A 373 -2.78 8.32 -0.34
C VAL A 373 -1.42 8.89 -0.74
N ARG A 374 -0.43 8.03 -0.96
CA ARG A 374 0.86 8.43 -1.52
C ARG A 374 0.59 9.06 -2.89
N PRO A 375 0.97 10.33 -3.14
CA PRO A 375 0.81 10.94 -4.43
C PRO A 375 1.56 10.13 -5.48
N SER A 376 0.92 9.86 -6.63
CA SER A 376 1.63 9.40 -7.82
C SER A 376 2.69 10.44 -8.17
N ALA A 377 3.82 10.04 -8.72
CA ALA A 377 5.00 10.88 -8.96
C ALA A 377 4.77 12.08 -9.90
N ARG A 378 3.56 12.36 -10.33
CA ARG A 378 3.19 13.48 -11.22
C ARG A 378 2.85 14.81 -10.53
N GLY A 379 2.77 14.86 -9.21
CA GLY A 379 2.49 16.09 -8.46
C GLY A 379 3.73 16.92 -8.08
N ARG A 380 4.70 17.08 -8.97
CA ARG A 380 5.95 17.82 -8.67
C ARG A 380 6.08 19.16 -9.38
N SER A 381 5.06 19.90 -9.59
CA SER A 381 5.28 21.22 -10.20
C SER A 381 4.47 22.38 -9.70
N SER A 382 3.96 22.43 -8.49
CA SER A 382 3.38 23.69 -8.03
C SER A 382 3.13 23.85 -6.53
N LEU A 383 4.06 23.44 -5.65
CA LEU A 383 4.00 23.93 -4.24
C LEU A 383 5.42 24.02 -3.66
N MET A 384 6.29 24.80 -4.32
CA MET A 384 7.33 25.57 -3.63
C MET A 384 6.77 26.98 -3.43
N GLN A 385 5.91 27.16 -2.46
CA GLN A 385 5.73 28.45 -1.83
C GLN A 385 6.58 28.51 -0.58
N GLU A 386 7.38 29.57 -0.54
CA GLU A 386 8.37 29.89 0.46
C GLU A 386 7.80 29.85 1.88
N ALA A 387 8.56 29.25 2.79
CA ALA A 387 8.29 29.36 4.22
C ALA A 387 8.47 30.83 4.65
N PRO A 388 7.55 31.41 5.41
CA PRO A 388 7.72 32.75 5.94
C PRO A 388 8.87 32.77 6.92
N THR A 389 9.83 33.66 6.68
CA THR A 389 10.92 34.03 7.59
C THR A 389 10.34 34.49 8.93
N LEU A 390 10.59 33.75 9.98
CA LEU A 390 10.36 34.22 11.35
C LEU A 390 11.32 35.38 11.65
N LYS A 391 10.80 36.59 11.58
CA LYS A 391 11.47 37.79 12.14
C LYS A 391 11.55 37.61 13.64
N GLY A 392 12.77 37.77 14.17
CA GLY A 392 13.05 37.78 15.59
C GLY A 392 12.27 38.93 16.27
N ARG A 393 11.71 38.62 17.43
CA ARG A 393 11.30 39.64 18.39
C ARG A 393 12.50 39.89 19.31
N GLY A 394 13.07 41.07 19.19
CA GLY A 394 14.02 41.61 20.10
C GLY A 394 13.40 41.87 21.47
N SER A 395 14.23 41.75 22.44
CA SER A 395 14.08 42.07 23.83
C SER A 395 13.73 43.55 24.08
N SER A 396 12.81 43.76 24.95
CA SER A 396 12.86 44.79 26.02
C SER A 396 11.88 44.38 27.10
#